data_bdd87556613e488f75f7dbee4412dea2
#
_entry.id   bdd87556613e488f75f7dbee4412dea2
#
_cell.length_a   1.000
_cell.length_b   1.000
_cell.length_c   1.000
_cell.angle_alpha   90.00
_cell.angle_beta   90.00
_cell.angle_gamma   90.00
#
_symmetry.space_group_name_H-M   'P 1'
#
loop_
_entity.id
_entity.type
_entity.pdbx_description
1 polymer ?
#
loop_
_entity_poly.entity_id
_entity_poly.type
_entity_poly.pdbx_seq_one_letter_code
_entity_poly.pdbx_strand_id
1 'polypeptide(L)'
;MMMLLLIPASGYAANPFLDTPDDKPVAASFRGTEWSDDIGEQDIPLTARVVITRIAKMPWGAIFKIEFTDAKSRAPEEHEIPPPRYFIVTDDRIVLLNEEDNEAAAKKISAMEKPPEFEPGNVYGITTGKFSHDQEGGLWHKTIEVKGDLCVNLDEHPSGHFTKIVWKKRVGLIEYAMGYGAAREGFRLKRSTPKKP
;
A
#
# COMPACT_ATOMS: atom_id res chain seq x y z
N MET A 1 -38.33 -12.60 -33.81
CA MET A 1 -37.30 -13.34 -33.08
C MET A 1 -36.22 -12.33 -32.67
N MET A 2 -36.30 -11.84 -31.45
CA MET A 2 -35.44 -10.75 -30.95
C MET A 2 -34.21 -11.41 -30.26
N MET A 3 -33.07 -11.28 -30.89
CA MET A 3 -31.80 -11.84 -30.42
C MET A 3 -31.30 -10.94 -29.30
N LEU A 4 -31.44 -11.35 -28.04
CA LEU A 4 -30.82 -10.69 -26.90
C LEU A 4 -29.29 -10.92 -26.98
N LEU A 5 -28.58 -9.87 -27.37
CA LEU A 5 -27.12 -9.83 -27.21
C LEU A 5 -26.83 -9.74 -25.70
N LEU A 6 -26.48 -10.87 -25.13
CA LEU A 6 -25.80 -10.91 -23.82
C LEU A 6 -24.44 -10.23 -23.97
N ILE A 7 -24.37 -8.94 -23.61
CA ILE A 7 -23.09 -8.25 -23.39
C ILE A 7 -22.52 -8.90 -22.17
N PRO A 8 -21.33 -9.55 -22.24
CA PRO A 8 -20.69 -10.05 -21.04
C PRO A 8 -20.41 -8.84 -20.15
N ALA A 9 -20.91 -8.86 -18.92
CA ALA A 9 -20.50 -7.92 -17.91
C ALA A 9 -18.98 -8.09 -17.76
N SER A 10 -18.20 -7.16 -18.30
CA SER A 10 -16.76 -7.08 -18.07
C SER A 10 -16.56 -6.73 -16.60
N GLY A 11 -16.57 -7.77 -15.76
CA GLY A 11 -16.25 -7.62 -14.35
C GLY A 11 -14.79 -7.19 -14.23
N TYR A 12 -14.51 -6.22 -13.37
CA TYR A 12 -13.15 -5.87 -12.94
C TYR A 12 -12.37 -7.15 -12.62
N ALA A 13 -11.25 -7.37 -13.31
CA ALA A 13 -10.32 -8.44 -12.99
C ALA A 13 -9.58 -8.06 -11.71
N ALA A 14 -9.74 -8.88 -10.67
CA ALA A 14 -9.14 -8.61 -9.36
C ALA A 14 -7.61 -8.46 -9.47
N ASN A 15 -7.06 -7.42 -8.83
CA ASN A 15 -5.61 -7.23 -8.77
C ASN A 15 -4.99 -8.35 -7.91
N PRO A 16 -3.99 -9.09 -8.42
CA PRO A 16 -3.44 -10.24 -7.70
C PRO A 16 -2.71 -9.88 -6.40
N PHE A 17 -2.32 -8.61 -6.21
CA PHE A 17 -1.56 -8.14 -5.06
C PHE A 17 -2.42 -7.47 -3.99
N LEU A 18 -3.56 -6.90 -4.36
CA LEU A 18 -4.47 -6.27 -3.42
C LEU A 18 -5.90 -6.51 -3.85
N ASP A 19 -6.50 -7.48 -3.22
CA ASP A 19 -7.91 -7.82 -3.35
C ASP A 19 -8.41 -8.40 -2.04
N THR A 20 -9.69 -8.18 -1.75
CA THR A 20 -10.38 -8.85 -0.65
C THR A 20 -11.57 -9.60 -1.25
N PRO A 21 -11.69 -10.91 -1.00
CA PRO A 21 -12.74 -11.72 -1.63
C PRO A 21 -14.15 -11.24 -1.29
N ASP A 22 -14.32 -10.63 -0.11
CA ASP A 22 -15.60 -10.12 0.39
C ASP A 22 -15.47 -8.65 0.78
N ASP A 23 -16.62 -7.97 1.00
CA ASP A 23 -16.67 -6.60 1.51
C ASP A 23 -16.31 -6.51 3.01
N LYS A 24 -15.68 -7.54 3.56
CA LYS A 24 -15.26 -7.59 4.95
C LYS A 24 -13.81 -7.15 5.12
N PRO A 25 -13.51 -6.38 6.17
CA PRO A 25 -12.14 -6.03 6.49
C PRO A 25 -11.27 -7.28 6.72
N VAL A 26 -10.08 -7.26 6.13
CA VAL A 26 -9.06 -8.30 6.34
C VAL A 26 -8.00 -7.74 7.28
N ALA A 27 -7.75 -8.44 8.38
CA ALA A 27 -6.75 -8.02 9.35
C ALA A 27 -5.57 -9.01 9.40
N ALA A 28 -4.37 -8.46 9.59
CA ALA A 28 -3.16 -9.25 9.76
C ALA A 28 -2.26 -8.62 10.84
N SER A 29 -1.55 -9.47 11.58
CA SER A 29 -0.53 -9.01 12.52
C SER A 29 0.79 -8.78 11.81
N PHE A 30 1.45 -7.69 12.17
CA PHE A 30 2.78 -7.32 11.70
C PHE A 30 3.73 -7.21 12.88
N ARG A 31 4.99 -7.56 12.66
CA ARG A 31 6.08 -7.44 13.64
C ARG A 31 7.31 -6.93 12.94
N GLY A 32 8.11 -6.22 13.69
CA GLY A 32 9.36 -5.69 13.19
C GLY A 32 10.10 -4.90 14.25
N THR A 33 10.81 -3.91 13.77
CA THR A 33 11.64 -3.03 14.60
C THR A 33 11.45 -1.58 14.16
N GLU A 34 11.71 -0.70 15.07
CA GLU A 34 11.95 0.72 14.84
C GLU A 34 13.34 1.08 15.31
N TRP A 35 13.85 2.20 14.88
CA TRP A 35 15.13 2.76 15.28
C TRP A 35 15.03 4.27 15.37
N SER A 36 15.75 4.86 16.31
CA SER A 36 15.89 6.30 16.44
C SER A 36 17.23 6.62 17.10
N ASP A 37 17.97 7.55 16.50
CA ASP A 37 19.23 8.02 17.06
C ASP A 37 19.02 8.89 18.31
N ASP A 38 17.84 9.55 18.42
CA ASP A 38 17.53 10.43 19.56
C ASP A 38 17.46 9.66 20.88
N ILE A 39 17.03 8.41 20.83
CA ILE A 39 17.00 7.52 22.00
C ILE A 39 18.21 6.61 22.08
N GLY A 40 19.13 6.68 21.10
CA GLY A 40 20.37 5.88 21.06
C GLY A 40 20.13 4.37 20.94
N GLU A 41 18.91 3.92 20.65
CA GLU A 41 18.57 2.52 20.53
C GLU A 41 18.27 2.16 19.07
N GLN A 42 18.72 0.97 18.68
CA GLN A 42 18.42 0.34 17.41
C GLN A 42 17.67 -0.96 17.64
N ASP A 43 16.86 -1.36 16.66
CA ASP A 43 16.09 -2.61 16.69
C ASP A 43 15.07 -2.70 17.85
N ILE A 44 14.42 -1.60 18.19
CA ILE A 44 13.34 -1.58 19.18
C ILE A 44 12.17 -2.40 18.64
N PRO A 45 11.68 -3.40 19.39
CA PRO A 45 10.57 -4.24 18.90
C PRO A 45 9.30 -3.44 18.66
N LEU A 46 8.74 -3.56 17.45
CA LEU A 46 7.51 -2.92 17.03
C LEU A 46 6.49 -3.99 16.58
N THR A 47 5.26 -3.84 17.02
CA THR A 47 4.13 -4.65 16.54
C THR A 47 2.99 -3.76 16.12
N ALA A 48 2.26 -4.19 15.09
CA ALA A 48 1.05 -3.51 14.65
C ALA A 48 0.03 -4.52 14.11
N ARG A 49 -1.23 -4.11 14.07
CA ARG A 49 -2.27 -4.78 13.32
C ARG A 49 -2.54 -3.95 12.08
N VAL A 50 -2.52 -4.58 10.92
CA VAL A 50 -2.90 -3.95 9.65
C VAL A 50 -4.30 -4.40 9.29
N VAL A 51 -5.18 -3.44 9.02
CA VAL A 51 -6.56 -3.67 8.58
C VAL A 51 -6.70 -3.14 7.16
N ILE A 52 -7.16 -3.98 6.26
CA ILE A 52 -7.43 -3.64 4.85
C ILE A 52 -8.93 -3.72 4.63
N THR A 53 -9.54 -2.61 4.24
CA THR A 53 -10.98 -2.49 4.00
C THR A 53 -11.23 -2.04 2.57
N ARG A 54 -12.07 -2.75 1.82
CA ARG A 54 -12.57 -2.25 0.54
C ARG A 54 -13.65 -1.20 0.77
N ILE A 55 -13.38 0.03 0.34
CA ILE A 55 -14.30 1.18 0.52
C ILE A 55 -15.31 1.26 -0.62
N ALA A 56 -14.86 0.97 -1.85
CA ALA A 56 -15.71 0.99 -3.03
C ALA A 56 -15.24 -0.03 -4.06
N LYS A 57 -16.19 -0.50 -4.89
CA LYS A 57 -15.93 -1.34 -6.07
C LYS A 57 -16.57 -0.68 -7.28
N MET A 58 -15.79 -0.52 -8.33
CA MET A 58 -16.21 0.05 -9.61
C MET A 58 -16.03 -0.99 -10.73
N PRO A 59 -16.66 -0.79 -11.91
CA PRO A 59 -16.47 -1.68 -13.06
C PRO A 59 -15.00 -1.82 -13.50
N TRP A 60 -14.18 -0.80 -13.22
CA TRP A 60 -12.80 -0.71 -13.66
C TRP A 60 -11.79 -0.88 -12.51
N GLY A 61 -12.21 -1.01 -11.23
CA GLY A 61 -11.30 -1.10 -10.11
C GLY A 61 -11.98 -1.13 -8.76
N ALA A 62 -11.19 -0.88 -7.71
CA ALA A 62 -11.66 -0.78 -6.34
C ALA A 62 -10.86 0.27 -5.56
N ILE A 63 -11.41 0.76 -4.45
CA ILE A 63 -10.70 1.61 -3.49
C ILE A 63 -10.56 0.84 -2.20
N PHE A 64 -9.33 0.79 -1.67
CA PHE A 64 -9.01 0.17 -0.41
C PHE A 64 -8.46 1.20 0.57
N LYS A 65 -8.85 1.07 1.84
CA LYS A 65 -8.25 1.75 2.98
C LYS A 65 -7.36 0.77 3.73
N ILE A 66 -6.12 1.17 4.02
CA ILE A 66 -5.16 0.38 4.79
C ILE A 66 -4.82 1.18 6.05
N GLU A 67 -5.11 0.60 7.21
CA GLU A 67 -4.90 1.22 8.51
C GLU A 67 -3.93 0.38 9.34
N PHE A 68 -3.06 1.08 10.05
CA PHE A 68 -2.22 0.47 11.07
C PHE A 68 -2.85 0.78 12.42
N THR A 69 -3.27 -0.26 13.13
CA THR A 69 -3.92 -0.15 14.44
C THR A 69 -3.12 -0.92 15.49
N ASP A 70 -3.38 -0.64 16.77
CA ASP A 70 -2.74 -1.35 17.88
C ASP A 70 -1.21 -1.39 17.79
N ALA A 71 -0.58 -0.34 17.25
CA ALA A 71 0.87 -0.26 17.22
C ALA A 71 1.38 -0.19 18.67
N LYS A 72 2.37 -1.03 18.97
CA LYS A 72 3.02 -1.10 20.27
C LYS A 72 4.52 -1.09 20.06
N SER A 73 5.15 -0.08 20.62
CA SER A 73 6.57 0.06 20.72
C SER A 73 7.02 0.08 22.18
N ARG A 74 8.30 -0.19 22.41
CA ARG A 74 8.95 0.04 23.70
C ARG A 74 9.67 1.38 23.76
N ALA A 75 9.66 2.14 22.67
CA ALA A 75 10.23 3.47 22.66
C ALA A 75 9.44 4.38 23.63
N PRO A 76 10.12 5.23 24.39
CA PRO A 76 9.46 6.12 25.37
C PRO A 76 8.65 7.24 24.72
N GLU A 77 8.83 7.51 23.44
CA GLU A 77 8.13 8.52 22.68
C GLU A 77 6.99 7.88 21.85
N GLU A 78 5.89 8.60 21.72
CA GLU A 78 4.77 8.21 20.87
C GLU A 78 5.21 8.30 19.41
N HIS A 79 5.62 7.18 18.83
CA HIS A 79 5.85 7.13 17.39
C HIS A 79 4.52 7.29 16.66
N GLU A 80 4.50 8.21 15.73
CA GLU A 80 3.33 8.39 14.86
C GLU A 80 3.10 7.09 14.07
N ILE A 81 1.98 6.45 14.36
CA ILE A 81 1.48 5.38 13.50
C ILE A 81 1.24 6.00 12.12
N PRO A 82 1.75 5.42 11.04
CA PRO A 82 1.47 5.93 9.71
C PRO A 82 -0.03 6.15 9.54
N PRO A 83 -0.45 7.31 9.03
CA PRO A 83 -1.87 7.62 8.85
C PRO A 83 -2.53 6.57 7.94
N PRO A 84 -3.85 6.38 8.03
CA PRO A 84 -4.59 5.56 7.10
C PRO A 84 -4.27 5.97 5.66
N ARG A 85 -4.00 4.97 4.80
CA ARG A 85 -3.71 5.21 3.40
C ARG A 85 -4.81 4.64 2.52
N TYR A 86 -5.19 5.41 1.52
CA TYR A 86 -6.18 5.01 0.53
C TYR A 86 -5.47 4.65 -0.77
N PHE A 87 -5.87 3.52 -1.35
CA PHE A 87 -5.32 3.04 -2.61
C PHE A 87 -6.43 2.79 -3.61
N ILE A 88 -6.26 3.33 -4.81
CA ILE A 88 -7.04 2.97 -5.98
C ILE A 88 -6.36 1.78 -6.62
N VAL A 89 -7.12 0.73 -6.88
CA VAL A 89 -6.60 -0.53 -7.41
C VAL A 89 -7.31 -0.86 -8.70
N THR A 90 -6.56 -0.94 -9.78
CA THR A 90 -7.00 -1.45 -11.07
C THR A 90 -6.47 -2.87 -11.29
N ASP A 91 -6.79 -3.50 -12.40
CA ASP A 91 -6.27 -4.82 -12.76
C ASP A 91 -4.74 -4.84 -12.93
N ASP A 92 -4.14 -3.70 -13.29
CA ASP A 92 -2.72 -3.56 -13.57
C ASP A 92 -1.91 -2.76 -12.53
N ARG A 93 -2.57 -1.97 -11.66
CA ARG A 93 -1.89 -1.00 -10.76
C ARG A 93 -2.50 -0.92 -9.37
N ILE A 94 -1.64 -0.51 -8.42
CA ILE A 94 -2.00 -0.02 -7.08
C ILE A 94 -1.49 1.41 -6.99
N VAL A 95 -2.39 2.37 -6.80
CA VAL A 95 -2.11 3.81 -6.82
C VAL A 95 -2.50 4.42 -5.50
N LEU A 96 -1.59 5.14 -4.86
CA LEU A 96 -1.87 5.88 -3.63
C LEU A 96 -2.80 7.06 -3.96
N LEU A 97 -3.90 7.16 -3.25
CA LEU A 97 -4.73 8.36 -3.23
C LEU A 97 -4.11 9.33 -2.23
N ASN A 98 -3.48 10.38 -2.76
CA ASN A 98 -2.75 11.37 -1.98
C ASN A 98 -3.46 12.73 -2.10
N GLU A 99 -4.60 12.85 -1.44
CA GLU A 99 -5.43 14.05 -1.41
C GLU A 99 -5.53 14.57 0.03
N GLU A 100 -5.79 15.85 0.20
CA GLU A 100 -5.98 16.47 1.51
C GLU A 100 -7.14 15.81 2.28
N ASP A 101 -8.26 15.54 1.57
CA ASP A 101 -9.38 14.76 2.08
C ASP A 101 -9.57 13.48 1.25
N ASN A 102 -8.92 12.43 1.69
CA ASN A 102 -8.97 11.13 1.03
C ASN A 102 -10.36 10.49 1.02
N GLU A 103 -11.23 10.79 1.99
CA GLU A 103 -12.59 10.23 2.02
C GLU A 103 -13.48 10.90 0.97
N ALA A 104 -13.43 12.23 0.87
CA ALA A 104 -14.15 12.96 -0.17
C ALA A 104 -13.65 12.58 -1.57
N ALA A 105 -12.33 12.47 -1.76
CA ALA A 105 -11.73 12.05 -3.02
C ALA A 105 -12.13 10.60 -3.39
N ALA A 106 -12.11 9.67 -2.46
CA ALA A 106 -12.56 8.29 -2.67
C ALA A 106 -14.03 8.24 -3.10
N LYS A 107 -14.90 9.03 -2.46
CA LYS A 107 -16.31 9.14 -2.84
C LYS A 107 -16.49 9.68 -4.26
N LYS A 108 -15.76 10.74 -4.63
CA LYS A 108 -15.77 11.31 -5.98
C LYS A 108 -15.33 10.29 -7.03
N ILE A 109 -14.21 9.60 -6.78
CA ILE A 109 -13.64 8.62 -7.69
C ILE A 109 -14.55 7.40 -7.83
N SER A 110 -15.23 6.97 -6.77
CA SER A 110 -16.14 5.83 -6.81
C SER A 110 -17.37 6.05 -7.71
N ALA A 111 -17.70 7.28 -8.03
CA ALA A 111 -18.78 7.65 -8.94
C ALA A 111 -18.33 7.76 -10.41
N MET A 112 -17.05 7.57 -10.72
CA MET A 112 -16.53 7.69 -12.08
C MET A 112 -16.75 6.40 -12.88
N GLU A 113 -17.13 6.55 -14.15
CA GLU A 113 -17.31 5.40 -15.07
C GLU A 113 -16.00 4.80 -15.57
N LYS A 114 -14.90 5.55 -15.49
CA LYS A 114 -13.56 5.16 -15.93
C LYS A 114 -12.54 5.57 -14.87
N PRO A 115 -11.37 4.90 -14.81
CA PRO A 115 -10.30 5.32 -13.92
C PRO A 115 -9.84 6.75 -14.25
N PRO A 116 -9.50 7.55 -13.25
CA PRO A 116 -8.84 8.83 -13.46
C PRO A 116 -7.44 8.61 -14.06
N GLU A 117 -6.85 9.65 -14.59
CA GLU A 117 -5.43 9.65 -14.90
C GLU A 117 -4.61 9.63 -13.60
N PHE A 118 -3.58 8.80 -13.56
CA PHE A 118 -2.77 8.61 -12.36
C PHE A 118 -1.40 9.25 -12.54
N GLU A 119 -1.01 10.04 -11.55
CA GLU A 119 0.33 10.58 -11.45
C GLU A 119 1.34 9.44 -11.25
N PRO A 120 2.44 9.38 -12.05
CA PRO A 120 3.46 8.33 -11.94
C PRO A 120 4.04 8.19 -10.53
N GLY A 121 4.24 9.30 -9.81
CA GLY A 121 4.73 9.35 -8.44
C GLY A 121 3.81 8.63 -7.44
N ASN A 122 2.52 8.53 -7.74
CA ASN A 122 1.52 7.89 -6.88
C ASN A 122 1.34 6.38 -7.16
N VAL A 123 2.04 5.80 -8.13
CA VAL A 123 2.02 4.35 -8.37
C VAL A 123 2.82 3.64 -7.29
N TYR A 124 2.23 2.67 -6.61
CA TYR A 124 2.82 1.89 -5.51
C TYR A 124 2.79 0.37 -5.74
N GLY A 125 2.30 -0.06 -6.88
CA GLY A 125 2.32 -1.45 -7.30
C GLY A 125 1.91 -1.59 -8.76
N ILE A 126 2.47 -2.60 -9.41
CA ILE A 126 2.14 -3.03 -10.77
C ILE A 126 1.96 -4.55 -10.78
N THR A 127 1.28 -5.10 -11.78
CA THR A 127 1.04 -6.56 -11.82
C THR A 127 2.11 -7.32 -12.58
N THR A 128 2.88 -6.65 -13.44
CA THR A 128 3.96 -7.26 -14.25
C THR A 128 5.11 -6.29 -14.52
N GLY A 129 6.33 -6.81 -14.69
CA GLY A 129 7.47 -6.06 -15.20
C GLY A 129 8.13 -5.15 -14.18
N LYS A 130 8.63 -4.03 -14.67
CA LYS A 130 9.33 -3.00 -13.91
C LYS A 130 8.79 -1.62 -14.26
N PHE A 131 8.79 -0.74 -13.26
CA PHE A 131 8.45 0.67 -13.39
C PHE A 131 9.51 1.48 -12.66
N SER A 132 9.89 2.62 -13.22
CA SER A 132 10.82 3.57 -12.59
C SER A 132 10.33 4.99 -12.88
N HIS A 133 10.43 5.85 -11.88
CA HIS A 133 10.03 7.24 -11.98
C HIS A 133 10.89 8.12 -11.09
N ASP A 134 11.46 9.17 -11.67
CA ASP A 134 12.14 10.25 -10.95
C ASP A 134 11.14 11.38 -10.74
N GLN A 135 10.95 11.81 -9.51
CA GLN A 135 10.10 12.97 -9.23
C GLN A 135 10.76 14.26 -9.70
N GLU A 136 9.94 15.27 -9.93
CA GLU A 136 10.38 16.60 -10.35
C GLU A 136 11.47 17.12 -9.39
N GLY A 137 12.61 17.54 -9.96
CA GLY A 137 13.82 17.86 -9.19
C GLY A 137 14.82 16.71 -9.01
N GLY A 138 14.49 15.48 -9.40
CA GLY A 138 15.43 14.36 -9.50
C GLY A 138 15.97 13.82 -8.18
N LEU A 139 15.41 14.24 -7.03
CA LEU A 139 15.90 13.82 -5.72
C LEU A 139 15.23 12.54 -5.24
N TRP A 140 13.97 12.30 -5.56
CA TRP A 140 13.30 11.06 -5.24
C TRP A 140 13.31 10.11 -6.44
N HIS A 141 13.78 8.90 -6.20
CA HIS A 141 13.81 7.82 -7.18
C HIS A 141 12.90 6.68 -6.76
N LYS A 142 11.86 6.43 -7.54
CA LYS A 142 10.92 5.35 -7.31
C LYS A 142 11.19 4.19 -8.25
N THR A 143 11.26 2.98 -7.69
CA THR A 143 11.32 1.74 -8.45
C THR A 143 10.24 0.77 -7.99
N ILE A 144 9.60 0.10 -8.94
CA ILE A 144 8.65 -0.97 -8.66
C ILE A 144 9.05 -2.16 -9.53
N GLU A 145 9.20 -3.32 -8.93
CA GLU A 145 9.60 -4.53 -9.64
C GLU A 145 8.76 -5.73 -9.21
N VAL A 146 8.26 -6.48 -10.22
CA VAL A 146 7.55 -7.73 -9.98
C VAL A 146 8.51 -8.90 -10.23
N LYS A 147 8.74 -9.68 -9.17
CA LYS A 147 9.56 -10.91 -9.19
C LYS A 147 8.73 -12.07 -8.63
N GLY A 148 8.29 -12.95 -9.50
CA GLY A 148 7.46 -14.09 -9.13
C GLY A 148 6.14 -13.64 -8.48
N ASP A 149 5.96 -13.97 -7.20
CA ASP A 149 4.77 -13.62 -6.42
C ASP A 149 4.88 -12.29 -5.66
N LEU A 150 5.98 -11.57 -5.81
CA LEU A 150 6.24 -10.33 -5.09
C LEU A 150 6.20 -9.13 -6.04
N CYS A 151 5.59 -8.03 -5.58
CA CYS A 151 5.74 -6.69 -6.14
C CYS A 151 6.41 -5.83 -5.08
N VAL A 152 7.60 -5.34 -5.36
CA VAL A 152 8.40 -4.51 -4.46
C VAL A 152 8.37 -3.08 -4.97
N ASN A 153 7.83 -2.17 -4.19
CA ASN A 153 7.96 -0.73 -4.38
C ASN A 153 9.03 -0.21 -3.42
N LEU A 154 9.94 0.56 -3.96
CA LEU A 154 10.97 1.28 -3.22
C LEU A 154 11.04 2.71 -3.73
N ASP A 155 10.94 3.67 -2.83
CA ASP A 155 11.01 5.10 -3.08
C ASP A 155 12.13 5.65 -2.21
N GLU A 156 13.18 6.22 -2.81
CA GLU A 156 14.43 6.57 -2.13
C GLU A 156 14.84 8.01 -2.44
N HIS A 157 15.43 8.65 -1.44
CA HIS A 157 16.03 9.97 -1.54
C HIS A 157 17.51 9.92 -1.16
N PRO A 158 18.42 10.68 -1.81
CA PRO A 158 19.86 10.65 -1.50
C PRO A 158 20.22 10.98 -0.04
N SER A 159 19.36 11.68 0.69
CA SER A 159 19.55 11.94 2.13
C SER A 159 19.29 10.72 3.02
N GLY A 160 18.93 9.57 2.45
CA GLY A 160 18.61 8.34 3.19
C GLY A 160 17.13 8.17 3.57
N HIS A 161 16.25 9.12 3.20
CA HIS A 161 14.81 8.88 3.32
C HIS A 161 14.40 7.78 2.35
N PHE A 162 13.53 6.88 2.83
CA PHE A 162 12.96 5.87 1.95
C PHE A 162 11.57 5.44 2.39
N THR A 163 10.80 4.92 1.44
CA THR A 163 9.57 4.17 1.70
C THR A 163 9.63 2.87 0.92
N LYS A 164 9.41 1.75 1.60
CA LYS A 164 9.35 0.42 0.98
C LYS A 164 8.03 -0.25 1.27
N ILE A 165 7.33 -0.69 0.22
CA ILE A 165 6.12 -1.50 0.31
C ILE A 165 6.31 -2.78 -0.48
N VAL A 166 5.99 -3.92 0.13
CA VAL A 166 6.03 -5.21 -0.56
C VAL A 166 4.65 -5.84 -0.52
N TRP A 167 4.14 -6.11 -1.72
CA TRP A 167 2.92 -6.85 -1.94
C TRP A 167 3.24 -8.28 -2.34
N LYS A 168 2.40 -9.23 -1.90
CA LYS A 168 2.48 -10.63 -2.31
C LYS A 168 1.15 -11.07 -2.90
N LYS A 169 1.20 -11.75 -4.06
CA LYS A 169 0.01 -12.28 -4.74
C LYS A 169 -0.85 -13.10 -3.77
N ARG A 170 -2.15 -12.85 -3.77
CA ARG A 170 -3.17 -13.52 -2.94
C ARG A 170 -3.01 -13.35 -1.42
N VAL A 171 -2.06 -12.54 -0.99
CA VAL A 171 -1.76 -12.28 0.43
C VAL A 171 -1.97 -10.80 0.79
N GLY A 172 -1.70 -9.91 -0.15
CA GLY A 172 -1.73 -8.46 0.06
C GLY A 172 -0.41 -7.91 0.58
N LEU A 173 -0.48 -6.89 1.43
CA LEU A 173 0.67 -6.26 2.06
C LEU A 173 1.41 -7.26 2.96
N ILE A 174 2.72 -7.37 2.76
CA ILE A 174 3.59 -8.26 3.58
C ILE A 174 4.77 -7.55 4.23
N GLU A 175 5.19 -6.38 3.71
CA GLU A 175 6.24 -5.55 4.33
C GLU A 175 5.90 -4.08 4.12
N TYR A 176 6.10 -3.28 5.15
CA TYR A 176 6.07 -1.82 5.10
C TYR A 176 7.21 -1.27 5.93
N ALA A 177 8.03 -0.43 5.33
CA ALA A 177 9.14 0.22 6.00
C ALA A 177 9.26 1.67 5.54
N MET A 178 9.65 2.53 6.46
CA MET A 178 9.99 3.93 6.21
C MET A 178 11.23 4.28 7.00
N GLY A 179 12.04 5.18 6.46
CA GLY A 179 13.18 5.75 7.16
C GLY A 179 13.34 7.24 6.83
N TYR A 180 13.77 7.98 7.81
CA TYR A 180 14.04 9.41 7.75
C TYR A 180 15.54 9.63 7.92
N GLY A 181 16.28 9.68 6.81
CA GLY A 181 17.74 9.62 6.81
C GLY A 181 18.43 10.72 7.63
N ALA A 182 17.89 11.94 7.64
CA ALA A 182 18.48 13.05 8.40
C ALA A 182 18.33 12.87 9.91
N ALA A 183 17.20 12.35 10.36
CA ALA A 183 16.92 12.06 11.78
C ALA A 183 17.37 10.65 12.18
N ARG A 184 17.86 9.84 11.23
CA ARG A 184 18.21 8.42 11.41
C ARG A 184 17.17 7.64 12.20
N GLU A 185 15.92 7.89 11.90
CA GLU A 185 14.78 7.21 12.49
C GLU A 185 13.97 6.49 11.44
N GLY A 186 13.18 5.53 11.87
CA GLY A 186 12.33 4.79 10.98
C GLY A 186 11.83 3.49 11.58
N PHE A 187 11.13 2.72 10.75
CA PHE A 187 10.63 1.41 11.15
C PHE A 187 10.57 0.43 9.97
N ARG A 188 10.51 -0.85 10.32
CA ARG A 188 10.21 -1.93 9.39
C ARG A 188 9.24 -2.91 10.01
N LEU A 189 8.11 -3.10 9.37
CA LEU A 189 7.07 -4.05 9.77
C LEU A 189 6.92 -5.13 8.71
N LYS A 190 6.86 -6.40 9.12
CA LYS A 190 6.60 -7.55 8.26
C LYS A 190 5.40 -8.34 8.77
N ARG A 191 4.58 -8.83 7.85
CA ARG A 191 3.44 -9.67 8.17
C ARG A 191 3.89 -10.94 8.89
N SER A 192 3.31 -11.18 10.05
CA SER A 192 3.55 -12.40 10.81
C SER A 192 2.89 -13.58 10.13
N THR A 193 3.62 -14.66 9.94
CA THR A 193 3.02 -15.94 9.54
C THR A 193 2.23 -16.50 10.73
N PRO A 194 0.97 -16.94 10.55
CA PRO A 194 0.29 -17.66 11.61
C PRO A 194 1.16 -18.84 12.07
N LYS A 195 1.40 -18.95 13.37
CA LYS A 195 1.99 -20.20 13.88
C LYS A 195 1.06 -21.32 13.47
N LYS A 196 1.58 -22.31 12.73
CA LYS A 196 0.83 -23.57 12.56
C LYS A 196 0.52 -24.13 13.95
N PRO A 197 -0.73 -24.54 14.20
CA PRO A 197 -1.10 -25.23 15.42
C PRO A 197 -0.31 -26.51 15.60
#